data_b7abdedd525533cc167d0855e6fdd797
#
_entry.id   b7abdedd525533cc167d0855e6fdd797
#
_cell.length_a   1.000
_cell.length_b   1.000
_cell.length_c   1.000
_cell.angle_alpha   90.00
_cell.angle_beta   90.00
_cell.angle_gamma   90.00
#
_symmetry.space_group_name_H-M   'P 1'
#
loop_
_entity.id
_entity.type
_entity.pdbx_description
1 polymer ?
#
loop_
_entity_poly.entity_id
_entity_poly.type
_entity_poly.pdbx_seq_one_letter_code
_entity_poly.pdbx_strand_id
1 'polypeptide(L)'
;MVKKQEMRSGAQPYEDRALKAAAQFFGRELLPLLGVKEVIRGVAPTEQVRLEIKDFQEDFNFWMEKGYIYHLEFESDEIVLEDMRRFRCYEAVLSYNYGAEVITCVVCTGRKGKVTDRIKEGINVYRVRLLWLRDGDADQVLREAEERQAAGVLDRQSLVQLLLTPLMSGEMTRKERILKSLKMIRGEREAVDEAEKRQMESVLYALAMKFLTKEELEEVWEVFRMTVLGEILVEHGKEIGIEAFILDNLEENIPRDRIIDKLVRRFSLTRESAESYFHKFVE
;
A
#
# COMPACT_ATOMS: atom_id res chain seq x y z
N MET A 1 29.56 -9.48 17.59
CA MET A 1 28.83 -8.37 17.01
C MET A 1 27.59 -8.90 16.27
N VAL A 2 26.67 -9.52 17.00
CA VAL A 2 25.43 -10.09 16.44
C VAL A 2 24.30 -9.69 17.40
N LYS A 3 23.79 -8.46 17.32
CA LYS A 3 22.63 -8.01 18.12
C LYS A 3 21.93 -6.76 17.60
N LYS A 4 21.84 -6.59 16.25
CA LYS A 4 21.10 -5.45 15.68
C LYS A 4 20.09 -5.82 14.57
N GLN A 5 19.84 -7.11 14.36
CA GLN A 5 18.96 -7.60 13.31
C GLN A 5 17.53 -7.95 13.76
N GLU A 6 17.22 -7.91 15.06
CA GLU A 6 15.93 -8.40 15.58
C GLU A 6 14.86 -7.34 15.87
N MET A 7 15.11 -6.04 15.59
CA MET A 7 14.11 -4.98 15.88
C MET A 7 13.51 -4.30 14.65
N ARG A 8 13.64 -4.88 13.44
CA ARG A 8 13.03 -4.32 12.21
C ARG A 8 11.65 -4.89 11.84
N SER A 9 11.02 -5.74 12.62
CA SER A 9 9.92 -6.58 12.14
C SER A 9 8.47 -6.13 12.44
N GLY A 10 8.22 -4.97 13.02
CA GLY A 10 6.88 -4.69 13.56
C GLY A 10 6.02 -3.65 12.84
N ALA A 11 6.59 -2.70 12.11
CA ALA A 11 5.84 -1.54 11.58
C ALA A 11 5.99 -1.30 10.07
N GLN A 12 6.92 -1.97 9.40
CA GLN A 12 7.22 -1.78 7.96
C GLN A 12 6.22 -2.36 6.96
N PRO A 13 5.43 -3.45 7.24
CA PRO A 13 4.70 -4.14 6.18
C PRO A 13 3.57 -3.34 5.54
N TYR A 14 2.96 -2.38 6.24
CA TYR A 14 1.74 -1.72 5.74
C TYR A 14 2.01 -0.56 4.78
N GLU A 15 2.96 0.31 5.09
CA GLU A 15 3.36 1.43 4.21
C GLU A 15 3.93 0.90 2.89
N ASP A 16 4.86 -0.01 2.98
CA ASP A 16 5.48 -0.67 1.84
C ASP A 16 4.42 -1.35 0.95
N ARG A 17 3.54 -2.15 1.54
CA ARG A 17 2.44 -2.80 0.79
C ARG A 17 1.50 -1.80 0.15
N ALA A 18 1.15 -0.71 0.85
CA ALA A 18 0.28 0.33 0.31
C ALA A 18 0.93 1.03 -0.89
N LEU A 19 2.21 1.37 -0.79
CA LEU A 19 2.95 2.02 -1.89
C LEU A 19 3.16 1.07 -3.08
N LYS A 20 3.44 -0.20 -2.83
CA LYS A 20 3.50 -1.23 -3.89
C LYS A 20 2.16 -1.38 -4.60
N ALA A 21 1.05 -1.44 -3.84
CA ALA A 21 -0.27 -1.48 -4.43
C ALA A 21 -0.57 -0.21 -5.25
N ALA A 22 -0.23 0.98 -4.74
CA ALA A 22 -0.37 2.22 -5.47
C ALA A 22 0.45 2.23 -6.76
N ALA A 23 1.70 1.77 -6.73
CA ALA A 23 2.54 1.67 -7.92
C ALA A 23 1.98 0.66 -8.94
N GLN A 24 1.46 -0.47 -8.48
CA GLN A 24 0.90 -1.51 -9.33
C GLN A 24 -0.36 -1.05 -10.08
N PHE A 25 -1.29 -0.41 -9.37
CA PHE A 25 -2.58 -0.03 -9.95
C PHE A 25 -2.55 1.33 -10.63
N PHE A 26 -1.72 2.25 -10.13
CA PHE A 26 -1.71 3.65 -10.55
C PHE A 26 -0.32 4.12 -11.00
N GLY A 27 0.52 3.22 -11.49
CA GLY A 27 1.92 3.53 -11.85
C GLY A 27 2.03 4.62 -12.90
N ARG A 28 1.11 4.68 -13.87
CA ARG A 28 1.12 5.71 -14.92
C ARG A 28 0.89 7.10 -14.39
N GLU A 29 0.01 7.24 -13.40
CA GLU A 29 -0.33 8.49 -12.73
C GLU A 29 0.67 8.80 -11.62
N LEU A 30 1.17 7.78 -10.93
CA LEU A 30 2.11 7.89 -9.82
C LEU A 30 3.47 8.41 -10.28
N LEU A 31 4.04 7.87 -11.35
CA LEU A 31 5.37 8.25 -11.83
C LEU A 31 5.50 9.73 -12.18
N PRO A 32 4.55 10.37 -12.89
CA PRO A 32 4.59 11.82 -13.10
C PRO A 32 4.62 12.64 -11.80
N LEU A 33 3.89 12.21 -10.76
CA LEU A 33 3.86 12.85 -9.44
C LEU A 33 5.19 12.72 -8.71
N LEU A 34 5.93 11.64 -8.98
CA LEU A 34 7.28 11.41 -8.49
C LEU A 34 8.36 12.07 -9.37
N GLY A 35 7.95 12.93 -10.32
CA GLY A 35 8.86 13.68 -11.18
C GLY A 35 9.34 12.91 -12.41
N VAL A 36 8.80 11.74 -12.70
CA VAL A 36 9.11 10.93 -13.89
C VAL A 36 8.19 11.38 -15.03
N LYS A 37 8.78 11.94 -16.10
CA LYS A 37 8.02 12.48 -17.24
C LYS A 37 7.90 11.50 -18.42
N GLU A 38 8.58 10.37 -18.33
CA GLU A 38 8.58 9.34 -19.34
C GLU A 38 7.31 8.48 -19.27
N VAL A 39 6.86 8.03 -20.45
CA VAL A 39 5.65 7.20 -20.55
C VAL A 39 6.00 5.74 -20.27
N ILE A 40 5.20 5.13 -19.40
CA ILE A 40 5.32 3.69 -19.08
C ILE A 40 4.82 2.87 -20.27
N ARG A 41 5.64 1.94 -20.75
CA ARG A 41 5.25 0.93 -21.73
C ARG A 41 4.54 -0.26 -21.10
N GLY A 42 5.00 -0.67 -19.91
CA GLY A 42 4.48 -1.81 -19.17
C GLY A 42 5.21 -2.02 -17.85
N VAL A 43 4.71 -2.94 -17.04
CA VAL A 43 5.32 -3.36 -15.78
C VAL A 43 6.37 -4.43 -16.10
N ALA A 44 7.58 -4.31 -15.53
CA ALA A 44 8.62 -5.31 -15.61
C ALA A 44 8.50 -6.31 -14.45
N PRO A 45 9.04 -7.55 -14.59
CA PRO A 45 9.05 -8.52 -13.49
C PRO A 45 9.74 -7.97 -12.24
N THR A 46 9.11 -8.18 -11.08
CA THR A 46 9.60 -7.73 -9.77
C THR A 46 10.30 -8.85 -8.99
N GLU A 47 10.15 -10.09 -9.43
CA GLU A 47 10.80 -11.26 -8.83
C GLU A 47 11.85 -11.82 -9.78
N GLN A 48 13.05 -12.07 -9.26
CA GLN A 48 14.16 -12.65 -9.98
C GLN A 48 14.57 -13.94 -9.27
N VAL A 49 14.38 -15.09 -9.94
CA VAL A 49 14.84 -16.39 -9.43
C VAL A 49 16.24 -16.64 -9.98
N ARG A 50 17.25 -16.66 -9.11
CA ARG A 50 18.57 -17.24 -9.42
C ARG A 50 18.67 -18.64 -8.84
N LEU A 51 19.39 -19.53 -9.51
CA LEU A 51 19.74 -20.88 -9.00
C LEU A 51 20.57 -20.85 -7.70
N GLU A 52 21.03 -19.70 -7.27
CA GLU A 52 21.65 -19.48 -5.97
C GLU A 52 20.59 -18.89 -5.02
N ILE A 53 19.92 -19.76 -4.28
CA ILE A 53 19.17 -19.63 -3.01
C ILE A 53 18.97 -18.20 -2.42
N LYS A 54 18.88 -17.15 -3.23
CA LYS A 54 18.48 -15.79 -2.80
C LYS A 54 17.45 -15.26 -3.79
N ASP A 55 16.21 -15.25 -3.31
CA ASP A 55 15.16 -14.47 -3.96
C ASP A 55 15.49 -12.99 -3.78
N PHE A 56 15.72 -12.30 -4.89
CA PHE A 56 15.80 -10.86 -4.90
C PHE A 56 14.36 -10.34 -5.05
N GLN A 57 13.79 -9.81 -3.96
CA GLN A 57 12.51 -9.13 -4.00
C GLN A 57 12.78 -7.64 -4.18
N GLU A 58 12.56 -7.17 -5.38
CA GLU A 58 12.59 -5.76 -5.74
C GLU A 58 11.18 -5.19 -5.54
N ASP A 59 11.10 -3.89 -5.21
CA ASP A 59 9.79 -3.32 -4.93
C ASP A 59 8.95 -3.17 -6.19
N PHE A 60 9.46 -2.51 -7.22
CA PHE A 60 8.73 -2.41 -8.49
C PHE A 60 9.63 -2.04 -9.68
N ASN A 61 9.32 -2.58 -10.86
CA ASN A 61 10.02 -2.30 -12.11
C ASN A 61 9.05 -1.89 -13.21
N PHE A 62 9.38 -0.80 -13.92
CA PHE A 62 8.62 -0.32 -15.07
C PHE A 62 9.46 -0.31 -16.33
N TRP A 63 8.94 -0.90 -17.41
CA TRP A 63 9.48 -0.69 -18.74
C TRP A 63 9.08 0.68 -19.27
N MET A 64 10.05 1.49 -19.58
CA MET A 64 9.84 2.82 -20.15
C MET A 64 9.80 2.76 -21.67
N GLU A 65 9.08 3.68 -22.31
CA GLU A 65 8.97 3.72 -23.80
C GLU A 65 10.32 3.81 -24.49
N LYS A 66 11.28 4.49 -23.88
CA LYS A 66 12.65 4.62 -24.40
C LYS A 66 13.50 3.35 -24.27
N GLY A 67 12.94 2.24 -23.76
CA GLY A 67 13.58 0.94 -23.72
C GLY A 67 14.51 0.69 -22.52
N TYR A 68 14.44 1.52 -21.46
CA TYR A 68 15.11 1.27 -20.20
C TYR A 68 14.13 0.83 -19.10
N ILE A 69 14.65 0.30 -18.00
CA ILE A 69 13.89 -0.08 -16.83
C ILE A 69 13.98 1.04 -15.77
N TYR A 70 12.84 1.46 -15.24
CA TYR A 70 12.77 2.33 -14.07
C TYR A 70 12.48 1.45 -12.86
N HIS A 71 13.50 1.25 -12.02
CA HIS A 71 13.45 0.45 -10.81
C HIS A 71 13.11 1.35 -9.63
N LEU A 72 11.97 1.09 -8.96
CA LEU A 72 11.52 1.80 -7.76
C LEU A 72 11.81 0.97 -6.53
N GLU A 73 12.37 1.61 -5.50
CA GLU A 73 12.49 1.10 -4.14
C GLU A 73 11.80 2.08 -3.18
N PHE A 74 11.15 1.57 -2.13
CA PHE A 74 10.44 2.37 -1.13
C PHE A 74 11.15 2.26 0.22
N GLU A 75 11.71 3.38 0.71
CA GLU A 75 12.43 3.41 1.97
C GLU A 75 11.76 4.36 2.97
N SER A 76 11.43 3.82 4.15
CA SER A 76 10.86 4.60 5.26
C SER A 76 11.92 5.04 6.27
N ASP A 77 13.07 4.41 6.25
CA ASP A 77 14.19 4.65 7.14
C ASP A 77 15.35 5.39 6.45
N GLU A 78 16.45 5.59 7.16
CA GLU A 78 17.67 6.16 6.62
C GLU A 78 18.34 5.14 5.67
N ILE A 79 18.68 5.57 4.45
CA ILE A 79 19.39 4.74 3.47
C ILE A 79 20.83 4.57 3.93
N VAL A 80 21.22 3.33 4.19
CA VAL A 80 22.56 2.96 4.61
C VAL A 80 23.38 2.34 3.46
N LEU A 81 24.65 2.08 3.70
CA LEU A 81 25.55 1.52 2.70
C LEU A 81 25.09 0.16 2.17
N GLU A 82 24.50 -0.66 3.04
CA GLU A 82 23.95 -1.96 2.70
C GLU A 82 22.77 -1.85 1.71
N ASP A 83 21.92 -0.86 1.88
CA ASP A 83 20.80 -0.60 0.97
C ASP A 83 21.33 -0.19 -0.42
N MET A 84 22.31 0.70 -0.46
CA MET A 84 22.94 1.10 -1.72
C MET A 84 23.62 -0.09 -2.46
N ARG A 85 24.19 -1.04 -1.72
CA ARG A 85 24.74 -2.27 -2.31
C ARG A 85 23.64 -3.19 -2.80
N ARG A 86 22.53 -3.28 -2.10
CA ARG A 86 21.34 -4.03 -2.51
C ARG A 86 20.77 -3.45 -3.81
N PHE A 87 20.53 -2.15 -3.87
CA PHE A 87 20.02 -1.47 -5.07
C PHE A 87 20.95 -1.66 -6.28
N ARG A 88 22.26 -1.53 -6.07
CA ARG A 88 23.23 -1.80 -7.13
C ARG A 88 23.19 -3.24 -7.62
N CYS A 89 22.98 -4.19 -6.72
CA CYS A 89 22.83 -5.59 -7.07
C CYS A 89 21.59 -5.82 -7.92
N TYR A 90 20.43 -5.25 -7.53
CA TYR A 90 19.18 -5.33 -8.29
C TYR A 90 19.33 -4.73 -9.68
N GLU A 91 19.88 -3.53 -9.78
CA GLU A 91 20.14 -2.86 -11.05
C GLU A 91 21.05 -3.71 -11.97
N ALA A 92 22.11 -4.29 -11.42
CA ALA A 92 23.03 -5.14 -12.20
C ALA A 92 22.33 -6.42 -12.69
N VAL A 93 21.48 -7.04 -11.87
CA VAL A 93 20.71 -8.24 -12.22
C VAL A 93 19.67 -7.92 -13.30
N LEU A 94 18.93 -6.84 -13.15
CA LEU A 94 17.96 -6.38 -14.14
C LEU A 94 18.63 -6.08 -15.48
N SER A 95 19.73 -5.30 -15.44
CA SER A 95 20.47 -4.95 -16.64
C SER A 95 21.03 -6.18 -17.36
N TYR A 96 21.57 -7.14 -16.61
CA TYR A 96 22.10 -8.38 -17.17
C TYR A 96 21.01 -9.25 -17.80
N ASN A 97 19.88 -9.43 -17.10
CA ASN A 97 18.81 -10.33 -17.55
C ASN A 97 18.06 -9.78 -18.77
N TYR A 98 17.90 -8.46 -18.84
CA TYR A 98 17.08 -7.83 -19.88
C TYR A 98 17.88 -7.09 -20.94
N GLY A 99 19.21 -6.96 -20.79
CA GLY A 99 20.05 -6.21 -21.73
C GLY A 99 19.66 -4.74 -21.84
N ALA A 100 19.10 -4.17 -20.78
CA ALA A 100 18.56 -2.81 -20.76
C ALA A 100 19.30 -1.92 -19.75
N GLU A 101 19.30 -0.61 -19.99
CA GLU A 101 19.68 0.36 -18.97
C GLU A 101 18.65 0.32 -17.82
N VAL A 102 19.12 0.53 -16.59
CA VAL A 102 18.26 0.60 -15.40
C VAL A 102 18.52 1.92 -14.68
N ILE A 103 17.45 2.59 -14.29
CA ILE A 103 17.52 3.79 -13.45
C ILE A 103 16.85 3.46 -12.12
N THR A 104 17.63 3.35 -11.06
CA THR A 104 17.11 3.13 -9.71
C THR A 104 16.67 4.46 -9.08
N CYS A 105 15.44 4.48 -8.62
CA CYS A 105 14.83 5.58 -7.91
C CYS A 105 14.32 5.12 -6.54
N VAL A 106 14.81 5.74 -5.48
CA VAL A 106 14.37 5.44 -4.11
C VAL A 106 13.38 6.49 -3.66
N VAL A 107 12.15 6.06 -3.40
CA VAL A 107 11.07 6.89 -2.87
C VAL A 107 11.16 6.90 -1.35
N CYS A 108 11.58 8.02 -0.79
CA CYS A 108 11.79 8.19 0.64
C CYS A 108 10.55 8.76 1.32
N THR A 109 9.99 8.03 2.29
CA THR A 109 8.83 8.45 3.08
C THR A 109 9.23 8.91 4.49
N GLY A 110 10.45 8.60 4.93
CA GLY A 110 11.03 8.98 6.21
C GLY A 110 11.42 10.46 6.32
N ARG A 111 12.12 10.80 7.41
CA ARG A 111 12.72 12.14 7.57
C ARG A 111 14.04 12.22 6.79
N LYS A 112 14.32 13.39 6.22
CA LYS A 112 15.64 13.66 5.64
C LYS A 112 16.71 13.56 6.74
N GLY A 113 17.54 12.51 6.66
CA GLY A 113 18.72 12.30 7.49
C GLY A 113 20.01 12.52 6.68
N LYS A 114 21.12 11.95 7.15
CA LYS A 114 22.35 11.85 6.38
C LYS A 114 22.17 10.73 5.34
N VAL A 115 21.68 11.11 4.17
CA VAL A 115 21.41 10.15 3.10
C VAL A 115 22.47 10.31 2.02
N THR A 116 23.02 9.17 1.58
CA THR A 116 23.90 9.15 0.42
C THR A 116 23.12 8.71 -0.81
N ASP A 117 23.19 9.50 -1.88
CA ASP A 117 22.65 9.15 -3.20
C ASP A 117 23.65 8.34 -4.04
N ARG A 118 24.83 8.08 -3.50
CA ARG A 118 25.93 7.42 -4.21
C ARG A 118 26.86 6.65 -3.30
N ILE A 119 27.46 5.61 -3.83
CA ILE A 119 28.59 4.91 -3.22
C ILE A 119 29.74 4.84 -4.23
N LYS A 120 30.96 4.94 -3.71
CA LYS A 120 32.19 4.72 -4.50
C LYS A 120 32.90 3.50 -3.92
N GLU A 121 32.97 2.45 -4.73
CA GLU A 121 33.66 1.22 -4.38
C GLU A 121 34.58 0.80 -5.53
N GLY A 122 35.87 0.72 -5.25
CA GLY A 122 36.90 0.52 -6.25
C GLY A 122 36.91 1.70 -7.25
N ILE A 123 36.81 1.38 -8.56
CA ILE A 123 36.77 2.37 -9.63
C ILE A 123 35.35 2.81 -9.99
N ASN A 124 34.34 2.14 -9.45
CA ASN A 124 32.96 2.37 -9.82
C ASN A 124 32.29 3.37 -8.86
N VAL A 125 31.43 4.20 -9.44
CA VAL A 125 30.52 5.06 -8.68
C VAL A 125 29.09 4.65 -9.05
N TYR A 126 28.37 4.14 -8.08
CA TYR A 126 26.94 3.84 -8.21
C TYR A 126 26.13 4.99 -7.66
N ARG A 127 25.03 5.36 -8.34
CA ARG A 127 24.14 6.45 -7.94
C ARG A 127 22.68 6.02 -8.09
N VAL A 128 21.84 6.53 -7.18
CA VAL A 128 20.38 6.42 -7.25
C VAL A 128 19.74 7.80 -7.29
N ARG A 129 18.52 7.87 -7.82
CA ARG A 129 17.68 9.07 -7.68
C ARG A 129 16.92 8.97 -6.35
N LEU A 130 16.93 10.04 -5.57
CA LEU A 130 16.15 10.14 -4.34
C LEU A 130 14.94 11.02 -4.57
N LEU A 131 13.77 10.52 -4.26
CA LEU A 131 12.51 11.25 -4.27
C LEU A 131 11.93 11.29 -2.86
N TRP A 132 11.84 12.48 -2.31
CA TRP A 132 11.30 12.70 -0.96
C TRP A 132 9.84 13.10 -1.05
N LEU A 133 8.92 12.22 -0.63
CA LEU A 133 7.49 12.55 -0.62
C LEU A 133 7.18 13.70 0.34
N ARG A 134 7.98 13.87 1.39
CA ARG A 134 7.87 15.00 2.34
C ARG A 134 8.23 16.37 1.74
N ASP A 135 8.80 16.43 0.55
CA ASP A 135 9.01 17.69 -0.16
C ASP A 135 7.72 18.23 -0.78
N GLY A 136 6.70 17.37 -0.93
CA GLY A 136 5.37 17.78 -1.36
C GLY A 136 4.58 18.45 -0.24
N ASP A 137 3.71 19.40 -0.61
CA ASP A 137 2.77 20.08 0.27
C ASP A 137 1.37 19.45 0.14
N ALA A 138 0.98 18.66 1.15
CA ALA A 138 -0.31 17.99 1.18
C ALA A 138 -1.48 18.98 1.20
N ASP A 139 -1.33 20.10 1.88
CA ASP A 139 -2.41 21.09 2.01
C ASP A 139 -2.67 21.78 0.66
N GLN A 140 -1.63 22.00 -0.12
CA GLN A 140 -1.77 22.51 -1.49
C GLN A 140 -2.47 21.47 -2.38
N VAL A 141 -2.03 20.20 -2.35
CA VAL A 141 -2.65 19.11 -3.13
C VAL A 141 -4.14 18.98 -2.81
N LEU A 142 -4.50 19.03 -1.52
CA LEU A 142 -5.89 18.93 -1.09
C LEU A 142 -6.73 20.12 -1.55
N ARG A 143 -6.21 21.35 -1.48
CA ARG A 143 -6.91 22.55 -1.99
C ARG A 143 -7.14 22.47 -3.51
N GLU A 144 -6.11 22.14 -4.27
CA GLU A 144 -6.21 22.03 -5.72
C GLU A 144 -7.22 20.94 -6.14
N ALA A 145 -7.25 19.82 -5.42
CA ALA A 145 -8.21 18.76 -5.67
C ALA A 145 -9.65 19.18 -5.29
N GLU A 146 -9.86 19.93 -4.18
CA GLU A 146 -11.16 20.49 -3.82
C GLU A 146 -11.67 21.46 -4.89
N GLU A 147 -10.81 22.34 -5.40
CA GLU A 147 -11.15 23.28 -6.49
C GLU A 147 -11.54 22.53 -7.78
N ARG A 148 -10.78 21.51 -8.16
CA ARG A 148 -11.09 20.66 -9.33
C ARG A 148 -12.39 19.91 -9.15
N GLN A 149 -12.66 19.37 -7.96
CA GLN A 149 -13.91 18.68 -7.63
C GLN A 149 -15.11 19.64 -7.74
N ALA A 150 -14.99 20.85 -7.21
CA ALA A 150 -16.03 21.85 -7.29
C ALA A 150 -16.31 22.30 -8.74
N ALA A 151 -15.29 22.29 -9.59
CA ALA A 151 -15.41 22.58 -11.02
C ALA A 151 -15.87 21.37 -11.87
N GLY A 152 -16.02 20.17 -11.29
CA GLY A 152 -16.38 18.94 -12.01
C GLY A 152 -15.29 18.43 -12.95
N VAL A 153 -14.01 18.75 -12.69
CA VAL A 153 -12.85 18.36 -13.51
C VAL A 153 -11.78 17.59 -12.70
N LEU A 154 -12.22 16.95 -11.63
CA LEU A 154 -11.31 16.09 -10.84
C LEU A 154 -10.95 14.85 -11.66
N ASP A 155 -9.68 14.72 -12.00
CA ASP A 155 -9.19 13.63 -12.83
C ASP A 155 -8.54 12.51 -12.00
N ARG A 156 -8.27 11.37 -12.66
CA ARG A 156 -7.62 10.21 -12.06
C ARG A 156 -6.25 10.57 -11.44
N GLN A 157 -5.45 11.43 -12.10
CA GLN A 157 -4.15 11.84 -11.59
C GLN A 157 -4.27 12.59 -10.27
N SER A 158 -5.25 13.48 -10.14
CA SER A 158 -5.55 14.19 -8.88
C SER A 158 -5.95 13.22 -7.77
N LEU A 159 -6.75 12.20 -8.08
CA LEU A 159 -7.12 11.17 -7.11
C LEU A 159 -5.91 10.36 -6.63
N VAL A 160 -4.98 10.01 -7.53
CA VAL A 160 -3.73 9.33 -7.13
C VAL A 160 -2.85 10.23 -6.27
N GLN A 161 -2.81 11.55 -6.54
CA GLN A 161 -2.11 12.50 -5.67
C GLN A 161 -2.65 12.49 -4.24
N LEU A 162 -3.98 12.37 -4.08
CA LEU A 162 -4.60 12.29 -2.76
C LEU A 162 -4.09 11.12 -1.92
N LEU A 163 -3.74 9.98 -2.55
CA LEU A 163 -3.19 8.81 -1.86
C LEU A 163 -1.83 9.10 -1.22
N LEU A 164 -1.06 10.05 -1.78
CA LEU A 164 0.27 10.40 -1.29
C LEU A 164 0.25 11.46 -0.18
N THR A 165 -0.88 12.17 0.02
CA THR A 165 -0.97 13.27 0.99
C THR A 165 -0.60 12.87 2.43
N PRO A 166 -0.89 11.65 2.94
CA PRO A 166 -0.45 11.23 4.28
C PRO A 166 1.07 11.15 4.43
N LEU A 167 1.82 11.02 3.33
CA LEU A 167 3.27 10.89 3.26
C LEU A 167 3.98 12.23 3.03
N MET A 168 3.25 13.26 2.59
CA MET A 168 3.76 14.60 2.33
C MET A 168 3.90 15.44 3.61
N SER A 169 4.52 16.63 3.51
CA SER A 169 4.48 17.66 4.54
C SER A 169 3.19 18.47 4.45
N GLY A 170 2.91 19.30 5.47
CA GLY A 170 1.77 20.20 5.54
C GLY A 170 1.35 20.47 6.98
N GLU A 171 0.41 21.40 7.17
CA GLU A 171 -0.10 21.81 8.48
C GLU A 171 -1.18 20.86 9.01
N MET A 172 -2.03 20.32 8.11
CA MET A 172 -3.03 19.34 8.48
C MET A 172 -2.40 18.09 9.06
N THR A 173 -3.05 17.49 10.05
CA THR A 173 -2.66 16.20 10.60
C THR A 173 -2.80 15.09 9.55
N ARG A 174 -2.09 13.97 9.73
CA ARG A 174 -2.25 12.81 8.84
C ARG A 174 -3.67 12.27 8.84
N LYS A 175 -4.35 12.26 9.99
CA LYS A 175 -5.76 11.88 10.11
C LYS A 175 -6.64 12.75 9.20
N GLU A 176 -6.51 14.07 9.29
CA GLU A 176 -7.31 14.99 8.47
C GLU A 176 -7.06 14.79 6.97
N ARG A 177 -5.80 14.58 6.56
CA ARG A 177 -5.44 14.31 5.16
C ARG A 177 -6.08 13.02 4.66
N ILE A 178 -6.00 11.93 5.44
CA ILE A 178 -6.62 10.65 5.11
C ILE A 178 -8.14 10.81 4.97
N LEU A 179 -8.81 11.46 5.92
CA LEU A 179 -10.25 11.66 5.89
C LEU A 179 -10.71 12.52 4.72
N LYS A 180 -9.99 13.62 4.42
CA LYS A 180 -10.29 14.46 3.27
C LYS A 180 -10.10 13.71 1.95
N SER A 181 -8.97 13.03 1.78
CA SER A 181 -8.69 12.24 0.59
C SER A 181 -9.75 11.16 0.37
N LEU A 182 -10.12 10.42 1.42
CA LEU A 182 -11.15 9.40 1.37
C LEU A 182 -12.51 9.98 0.94
N LYS A 183 -12.90 11.13 1.51
CA LYS A 183 -14.15 11.80 1.16
C LYS A 183 -14.19 12.22 -0.30
N MET A 184 -13.09 12.74 -0.83
CA MET A 184 -13.01 13.19 -2.21
C MET A 184 -13.05 12.01 -3.19
N ILE A 185 -12.30 10.93 -2.92
CA ILE A 185 -12.31 9.70 -3.73
C ILE A 185 -13.72 9.11 -3.79
N ARG A 186 -14.41 9.04 -2.66
CA ARG A 186 -15.81 8.53 -2.61
C ARG A 186 -16.80 9.42 -3.36
N GLY A 187 -16.59 10.73 -3.32
CA GLY A 187 -17.45 11.69 -4.00
C GLY A 187 -17.30 11.71 -5.51
N GLU A 188 -16.21 11.15 -6.03
CA GLU A 188 -15.94 11.10 -7.47
C GLU A 188 -16.81 10.01 -8.15
N ARG A 189 -17.32 10.30 -9.36
CA ARG A 189 -18.22 9.38 -10.07
C ARG A 189 -17.77 9.01 -11.48
N GLU A 190 -16.95 9.81 -12.10
CA GLU A 190 -16.62 9.72 -13.53
C GLU A 190 -15.16 9.33 -13.80
N ALA A 191 -14.22 9.82 -12.99
CA ALA A 191 -12.79 9.65 -13.23
C ALA A 191 -12.27 8.24 -12.93
N VAL A 192 -12.97 7.48 -12.08
CA VAL A 192 -12.59 6.13 -11.63
C VAL A 192 -13.83 5.27 -11.38
N ASP A 193 -13.71 3.96 -11.63
CA ASP A 193 -14.77 3.00 -11.33
C ASP A 193 -14.75 2.56 -9.84
N GLU A 194 -15.75 1.77 -9.43
CA GLU A 194 -15.90 1.30 -8.06
C GLU A 194 -14.78 0.31 -7.63
N ALA A 195 -14.16 -0.41 -8.59
CA ALA A 195 -13.04 -1.29 -8.28
C ALA A 195 -11.77 -0.48 -7.99
N GLU A 196 -11.52 0.56 -8.76
CA GLU A 196 -10.42 1.50 -8.56
C GLU A 196 -10.58 2.29 -7.26
N LYS A 197 -11.81 2.74 -6.93
CA LYS A 197 -12.09 3.38 -5.62
C LYS A 197 -11.72 2.46 -4.46
N ARG A 198 -12.14 1.19 -4.51
CA ARG A 198 -11.77 0.21 -3.48
C ARG A 198 -10.27 0.05 -3.32
N GLN A 199 -9.52 0.04 -4.44
CA GLN A 199 -8.06 -0.03 -4.40
C GLN A 199 -7.47 1.22 -3.74
N MET A 200 -7.96 2.42 -4.08
CA MET A 200 -7.54 3.68 -3.47
C MET A 200 -7.87 3.72 -1.96
N GLU A 201 -9.06 3.30 -1.58
CA GLU A 201 -9.47 3.17 -0.18
C GLU A 201 -8.56 2.21 0.59
N SER A 202 -8.18 1.07 -0.02
CA SER A 202 -7.27 0.10 0.58
C SER A 202 -5.88 0.69 0.85
N VAL A 203 -5.35 1.50 -0.07
CA VAL A 203 -4.08 2.22 0.11
C VAL A 203 -4.20 3.20 1.29
N LEU A 204 -5.24 4.03 1.33
CA LEU A 204 -5.44 4.98 2.43
C LEU A 204 -5.64 4.28 3.76
N TYR A 205 -6.36 3.17 3.79
CA TYR A 205 -6.55 2.37 5.00
C TYR A 205 -5.22 1.79 5.51
N ALA A 206 -4.38 1.24 4.62
CA ALA A 206 -3.06 0.74 4.99
C ALA A 206 -2.16 1.85 5.56
N LEU A 207 -2.23 3.07 5.00
CA LEU A 207 -1.51 4.23 5.53
C LEU A 207 -2.09 4.69 6.88
N ALA A 208 -3.41 4.63 7.06
CA ALA A 208 -4.05 4.91 8.35
C ALA A 208 -3.55 3.94 9.42
N MET A 209 -3.54 2.64 9.14
CA MET A 209 -3.02 1.59 10.03
C MET A 209 -1.54 1.81 10.40
N LYS A 210 -0.74 2.38 9.48
CA LYS A 210 0.68 2.66 9.71
C LYS A 210 0.91 3.86 10.61
N PHE A 211 0.13 4.94 10.45
CA PHE A 211 0.50 6.25 10.98
C PHE A 211 -0.39 6.78 12.10
N LEU A 212 -1.60 6.24 12.24
CA LEU A 212 -2.54 6.73 13.23
C LEU A 212 -2.43 5.94 14.55
N THR A 213 -2.74 6.61 15.64
CA THR A 213 -2.92 5.93 16.93
C THR A 213 -4.18 5.06 16.89
N LYS A 214 -4.35 4.21 17.89
CA LYS A 214 -5.55 3.36 17.97
C LYS A 214 -6.82 4.19 18.05
N GLU A 215 -6.80 5.25 18.84
CA GLU A 215 -7.95 6.17 19.04
C GLU A 215 -8.28 6.92 17.74
N GLU A 216 -7.25 7.44 17.04
CA GLU A 216 -7.44 8.11 15.74
C GLU A 216 -7.95 7.13 14.67
N LEU A 217 -7.48 5.88 14.71
CA LEU A 217 -7.91 4.85 13.79
C LEU A 217 -9.37 4.45 14.02
N GLU A 218 -9.84 4.39 15.28
CA GLU A 218 -11.25 4.14 15.59
C GLU A 218 -12.16 5.24 15.01
N GLU A 219 -11.77 6.52 15.11
CA GLU A 219 -12.50 7.61 14.48
C GLU A 219 -12.54 7.51 12.95
N VAL A 220 -11.39 7.19 12.33
CA VAL A 220 -11.28 7.04 10.88
C VAL A 220 -12.04 5.79 10.40
N TRP A 221 -12.05 4.72 11.20
CA TRP A 221 -12.78 3.50 10.90
C TRP A 221 -14.28 3.72 10.70
N GLU A 222 -14.89 4.62 11.49
CA GLU A 222 -16.30 4.97 11.30
C GLU A 222 -16.62 5.50 9.90
N VAL A 223 -15.65 6.15 9.25
CA VAL A 223 -15.78 6.63 7.87
C VAL A 223 -15.47 5.50 6.89
N PHE A 224 -14.42 4.71 7.15
CA PHE A 224 -14.05 3.59 6.27
C PHE A 224 -15.13 2.51 6.20
N ARG A 225 -15.76 2.14 7.32
CA ARG A 225 -16.81 1.11 7.35
C ARG A 225 -18.03 1.44 6.48
N MET A 226 -18.19 2.71 6.12
CA MET A 226 -19.25 3.18 5.20
C MET A 226 -18.79 3.14 3.74
N THR A 227 -17.58 2.67 3.45
CA THR A 227 -17.07 2.45 2.10
C THR A 227 -17.34 1.02 1.67
N VAL A 228 -17.25 0.76 0.37
CA VAL A 228 -17.35 -0.62 -0.17
C VAL A 228 -16.27 -1.53 0.44
N LEU A 229 -15.05 -1.01 0.61
CA LEU A 229 -13.98 -1.72 1.30
C LEU A 229 -14.36 -2.03 2.75
N GLY A 230 -14.89 -1.06 3.48
CA GLY A 230 -15.31 -1.23 4.87
C GLY A 230 -16.41 -2.28 5.03
N GLU A 231 -17.41 -2.28 4.15
CA GLU A 231 -18.47 -3.31 4.11
C GLU A 231 -17.87 -4.71 3.92
N ILE A 232 -16.93 -4.88 2.99
CA ILE A 232 -16.23 -6.15 2.75
C ILE A 232 -15.42 -6.58 3.99
N LEU A 233 -14.69 -5.66 4.63
CA LEU A 233 -13.90 -5.98 5.82
C LEU A 233 -14.78 -6.36 7.02
N VAL A 234 -15.92 -5.69 7.21
CA VAL A 234 -16.89 -6.03 8.25
C VAL A 234 -17.48 -7.41 8.01
N GLU A 235 -17.91 -7.71 6.79
CA GLU A 235 -18.49 -9.01 6.45
C GLU A 235 -17.46 -10.13 6.60
N HIS A 236 -16.23 -9.92 6.12
CA HIS A 236 -15.15 -10.89 6.29
C HIS A 236 -14.78 -11.12 7.76
N GLY A 237 -14.71 -10.05 8.57
CA GLY A 237 -14.48 -10.16 10.01
C GLY A 237 -15.61 -10.92 10.74
N LYS A 238 -16.86 -10.70 10.33
CA LYS A 238 -18.01 -11.45 10.81
C LYS A 238 -17.92 -12.94 10.45
N GLU A 239 -17.52 -13.26 9.23
CA GLU A 239 -17.33 -14.64 8.75
C GLU A 239 -16.26 -15.39 9.55
N ILE A 240 -15.08 -14.77 9.77
CA ILE A 240 -14.02 -15.31 10.63
C ILE A 240 -14.53 -15.52 12.07
N GLY A 241 -15.29 -14.57 12.60
CA GLY A 241 -15.87 -14.71 13.93
C GLY A 241 -16.89 -15.85 14.04
N ILE A 242 -17.69 -16.08 13.00
CA ILE A 242 -18.63 -17.19 12.92
C ILE A 242 -17.88 -18.54 12.84
N GLU A 243 -16.85 -18.63 12.00
CA GLU A 243 -16.02 -19.82 11.89
C GLU A 243 -15.39 -20.20 13.24
N ALA A 244 -14.66 -19.27 13.85
CA ALA A 244 -14.05 -19.49 15.16
C ALA A 244 -15.09 -19.91 16.21
N PHE A 245 -16.27 -19.27 16.22
CA PHE A 245 -17.34 -19.61 17.13
C PHE A 245 -17.89 -21.02 16.91
N ILE A 246 -18.03 -21.47 15.66
CA ILE A 246 -18.48 -22.82 15.32
C ILE A 246 -17.46 -23.86 15.82
N LEU A 247 -16.18 -23.65 15.48
CA LEU A 247 -15.10 -24.57 15.84
C LEU A 247 -14.94 -24.70 17.35
N ASP A 248 -14.94 -23.59 18.09
CA ASP A 248 -14.86 -23.58 19.56
C ASP A 248 -16.01 -24.36 20.22
N ASN A 249 -17.25 -24.15 19.75
CA ASN A 249 -18.41 -24.89 20.26
C ASN A 249 -18.39 -26.39 19.91
N LEU A 250 -17.80 -26.76 18.77
CA LEU A 250 -17.62 -28.16 18.40
C LEU A 250 -16.56 -28.85 19.27
N GLU A 251 -15.46 -28.15 19.59
CA GLU A 251 -14.44 -28.64 20.54
C GLU A 251 -15.05 -28.91 21.92
N GLU A 252 -16.02 -28.06 22.35
CA GLU A 252 -16.78 -28.26 23.58
C GLU A 252 -17.88 -29.33 23.48
N ASN A 253 -18.01 -30.05 22.36
CA ASN A 253 -19.03 -31.05 22.08
C ASN A 253 -20.48 -30.51 22.17
N ILE A 254 -20.71 -29.24 21.82
CA ILE A 254 -22.05 -28.65 21.79
C ILE A 254 -22.83 -29.23 20.58
N PRO A 255 -24.07 -29.71 20.75
CA PRO A 255 -24.86 -30.22 19.64
C PRO A 255 -25.13 -29.18 18.55
N ARG A 256 -25.13 -29.62 17.27
CA ARG A 256 -25.35 -28.82 16.07
C ARG A 256 -26.50 -27.82 16.21
N ASP A 257 -27.69 -28.28 16.59
CA ASP A 257 -28.88 -27.41 16.68
C ASP A 257 -28.69 -26.29 17.71
N ARG A 258 -27.96 -26.56 18.79
CA ARG A 258 -27.66 -25.56 19.81
C ARG A 258 -26.62 -24.56 19.32
N ILE A 259 -25.68 -24.96 18.48
CA ILE A 259 -24.73 -24.05 17.82
C ILE A 259 -25.47 -23.14 16.86
N ILE A 260 -26.35 -23.69 16.01
CA ILE A 260 -27.20 -22.90 15.10
C ILE A 260 -28.05 -21.89 15.86
N ASP A 261 -28.71 -22.27 16.94
CA ASP A 261 -29.50 -21.35 17.76
C ASP A 261 -28.63 -20.24 18.42
N LYS A 262 -27.40 -20.57 18.81
CA LYS A 262 -26.43 -19.57 19.31
C LYS A 262 -25.99 -18.61 18.20
N LEU A 263 -25.74 -19.10 16.97
CA LEU A 263 -25.38 -18.28 15.80
C LEU A 263 -26.49 -17.30 15.46
N VAL A 264 -27.74 -17.74 15.38
CA VAL A 264 -28.90 -16.88 15.14
C VAL A 264 -28.96 -15.73 16.17
N ARG A 265 -28.79 -16.04 17.46
CA ARG A 265 -28.89 -15.03 18.52
C ARG A 265 -27.68 -14.09 18.60
N ARG A 266 -26.45 -14.60 18.45
CA ARG A 266 -25.23 -13.80 18.67
C ARG A 266 -24.83 -12.96 17.47
N PHE A 267 -25.06 -13.49 16.26
CA PHE A 267 -24.66 -12.83 15.01
C PHE A 267 -25.85 -12.26 14.24
N SER A 268 -27.05 -12.29 14.84
CA SER A 268 -28.29 -11.78 14.22
C SER A 268 -28.54 -12.40 12.83
N LEU A 269 -28.27 -13.68 12.68
CA LEU A 269 -28.46 -14.43 11.44
C LEU A 269 -29.89 -14.99 11.34
N THR A 270 -30.35 -15.22 10.10
CA THR A 270 -31.49 -16.11 9.87
C THR A 270 -31.06 -17.54 10.17
N ARG A 271 -32.02 -18.45 10.47
CA ARG A 271 -31.73 -19.86 10.71
C ARG A 271 -31.06 -20.50 9.48
N GLU A 272 -31.57 -20.18 8.30
CA GLU A 272 -31.01 -20.65 7.01
C GLU A 272 -29.56 -20.21 6.82
N SER A 273 -29.23 -18.94 7.08
CA SER A 273 -27.85 -18.43 7.03
C SER A 273 -26.95 -19.12 8.06
N ALA A 274 -27.45 -19.35 9.29
CA ALA A 274 -26.67 -20.04 10.31
C ALA A 274 -26.39 -21.51 9.96
N GLU A 275 -27.35 -22.21 9.35
CA GLU A 275 -27.16 -23.56 8.83
C GLU A 275 -26.16 -23.60 7.66
N SER A 276 -26.22 -22.62 6.76
CA SER A 276 -25.28 -22.49 5.65
C SER A 276 -23.84 -22.28 6.14
N TYR A 277 -23.63 -21.38 7.11
CA TYR A 277 -22.32 -21.19 7.71
C TYR A 277 -21.81 -22.46 8.44
N PHE A 278 -22.69 -23.14 9.17
CA PHE A 278 -22.31 -24.37 9.84
C PHE A 278 -21.84 -25.42 8.83
N HIS A 279 -22.57 -25.61 7.72
CA HIS A 279 -22.20 -26.52 6.65
C HIS A 279 -20.85 -26.12 6.00
N LYS A 280 -20.67 -24.82 5.72
CA LYS A 280 -19.45 -24.30 5.09
C LYS A 280 -18.17 -24.61 5.87
N PHE A 281 -18.22 -24.59 7.21
CA PHE A 281 -17.02 -24.70 8.06
C PHE A 281 -16.85 -26.08 8.73
N VAL A 282 -17.81 -26.98 8.60
CA VAL A 282 -17.77 -28.30 9.26
C VAL A 282 -17.79 -29.45 8.25
N GLU A 283 -18.41 -29.27 7.10
CA GLU A 283 -18.56 -30.25 6.01
C GLU A 283 -17.76 -29.81 4.78
#